data_941bb2e9968b0c71e90d27a597af9230
#
_entry.id   941bb2e9968b0c71e90d27a597af9230
#
_cell.length_a   1.000
_cell.length_b   1.000
_cell.length_c   1.000
_cell.angle_alpha   90.00
_cell.angle_beta   90.00
_cell.angle_gamma   90.00
#
_symmetry.space_group_name_H-M   'P 1'
#
loop_
_entity.id
_entity.type
_entity.pdbx_description
1 polymer ?
#
loop_
_entity_poly.entity_id
_entity_poly.type
_entity_poly.pdbx_seq_one_letter_code
_entity_poly.pdbx_strand_id
1 'polypeptide(L)'
;MISEQQADRIAAALAAEGYIILDDILPDDLLVSLASQATSSTANTYKAAGVGREQGMQHNAAVRKDEISWIDSSNPAGKEYLDWMERLRSELNRRLFIGVFDYESHYAHYAPGAYYKTHLDAFKGNTNRIVTTVLYLNSNWRPENGGELVVYSPDSDCI
;
A
#
# COMPACT_ATOMS: atom_id res chain seq x y z
N MET A 1 -14.91 -11.07 -1.04
CA MET A 1 -14.56 -11.09 0.40
C MET A 1 -13.35 -11.98 0.58
N ILE A 2 -12.41 -11.62 1.46
CA ILE A 2 -11.28 -12.49 1.80
C ILE A 2 -11.81 -13.80 2.42
N SER A 3 -11.32 -14.95 1.92
CA SER A 3 -11.68 -16.26 2.46
C SER A 3 -10.81 -16.61 3.68
N GLU A 4 -11.27 -17.54 4.51
CA GLU A 4 -10.48 -18.08 5.63
C GLU A 4 -9.12 -18.61 5.15
N GLN A 5 -9.12 -19.37 4.05
CA GLN A 5 -7.90 -19.92 3.46
C GLN A 5 -6.92 -18.85 3.00
N GLN A 6 -7.40 -17.76 2.38
CA GLN A 6 -6.56 -16.62 1.99
C GLN A 6 -5.98 -15.94 3.23
N ALA A 7 -6.79 -15.71 4.25
CA ALA A 7 -6.36 -15.09 5.48
C ALA A 7 -5.31 -15.95 6.23
N ASP A 8 -5.51 -17.28 6.29
CA ASP A 8 -4.53 -18.22 6.87
C ASP A 8 -3.19 -18.18 6.11
N ARG A 9 -3.24 -18.19 4.77
CA ARG A 9 -2.05 -18.11 3.92
C ARG A 9 -1.28 -16.81 4.14
N ILE A 10 -1.98 -15.67 4.19
CA ILE A 10 -1.37 -14.36 4.41
C ILE A 10 -0.72 -14.32 5.79
N ALA A 11 -1.44 -14.72 6.83
CA ALA A 11 -0.93 -14.70 8.19
C ALA A 11 0.30 -15.61 8.36
N ALA A 12 0.26 -16.82 7.81
CA ALA A 12 1.38 -17.75 7.88
C ALA A 12 2.63 -17.18 7.18
N ALA A 13 2.50 -16.60 6.00
CA ALA A 13 3.61 -16.01 5.27
C ALA A 13 4.18 -14.78 5.98
N LEU A 14 3.33 -13.89 6.50
CA LEU A 14 3.79 -12.74 7.28
C LEU A 14 4.55 -13.16 8.55
N ALA A 15 4.12 -14.23 9.21
CA ALA A 15 4.80 -14.74 10.40
C ALA A 15 6.15 -15.42 10.07
N ALA A 16 6.26 -16.10 8.93
CA ALA A 16 7.45 -16.84 8.55
C ALA A 16 8.48 -15.99 7.81
N GLU A 17 8.02 -15.20 6.82
CA GLU A 17 8.88 -14.49 5.86
C GLU A 17 8.86 -12.96 6.06
N GLY A 18 7.87 -12.44 6.77
CA GLY A 18 7.66 -11.01 6.92
C GLY A 18 6.95 -10.34 5.73
N TYR A 19 6.76 -11.03 4.61
CA TYR A 19 6.04 -10.51 3.43
C TYR A 19 5.33 -11.63 2.67
N ILE A 20 4.44 -11.22 1.78
CA ILE A 20 3.80 -12.09 0.80
C ILE A 20 3.44 -11.29 -0.45
N ILE A 21 3.60 -11.90 -1.63
CA ILE A 21 3.10 -11.40 -2.91
C ILE A 21 1.87 -12.22 -3.28
N LEU A 22 0.80 -11.52 -3.64
CA LEU A 22 -0.49 -12.11 -3.97
C LEU A 22 -0.96 -11.62 -5.32
N ASP A 23 -1.31 -12.55 -6.19
CA ASP A 23 -2.06 -12.28 -7.40
C ASP A 23 -3.55 -12.53 -7.13
N ASP A 24 -4.42 -11.80 -7.80
CA ASP A 24 -5.88 -12.01 -7.81
C ASP A 24 -6.55 -12.02 -6.42
N ILE A 25 -6.07 -11.16 -5.51
CA ILE A 25 -6.59 -11.09 -4.15
C ILE A 25 -7.89 -10.27 -4.03
N LEU A 26 -8.06 -9.27 -4.89
CA LEU A 26 -9.26 -8.44 -4.98
C LEU A 26 -10.14 -8.87 -6.16
N PRO A 27 -11.47 -8.64 -6.08
CA PRO A 27 -12.35 -8.81 -7.22
C PRO A 27 -11.95 -7.93 -8.42
N ASP A 28 -12.05 -8.47 -9.63
CA ASP A 28 -11.65 -7.76 -10.87
C ASP A 28 -12.42 -6.46 -11.08
N ASP A 29 -13.71 -6.45 -10.79
CA ASP A 29 -14.56 -5.27 -10.90
C ASP A 29 -14.13 -4.15 -9.94
N LEU A 30 -13.68 -4.50 -8.74
CA LEU A 30 -13.10 -3.56 -7.79
C LEU A 30 -11.76 -3.03 -8.30
N LEU A 31 -10.88 -3.91 -8.82
CA LEU A 31 -9.60 -3.50 -9.41
C LEU A 31 -9.78 -2.52 -10.56
N VAL A 32 -10.70 -2.80 -11.49
CA VAL A 32 -11.03 -1.93 -12.61
C VAL A 32 -11.56 -0.57 -12.13
N SER A 33 -12.42 -0.59 -11.12
CA SER A 33 -12.99 0.63 -10.54
C SER A 33 -11.92 1.50 -9.86
N LEU A 34 -11.02 0.90 -9.09
CA LEU A 34 -9.89 1.60 -8.44
C LEU A 34 -8.92 2.16 -9.48
N ALA A 35 -8.55 1.39 -10.50
CA ALA A 35 -7.69 1.85 -11.58
C ALA A 35 -8.30 3.02 -12.36
N SER A 36 -9.60 2.95 -12.64
CA SER A 36 -10.35 4.04 -13.28
C SER A 36 -10.32 5.31 -12.42
N GLN A 37 -10.50 5.21 -11.12
CA GLN A 37 -10.42 6.34 -10.21
C GLN A 37 -9.01 6.92 -10.14
N ALA A 38 -7.99 6.08 -10.02
CA ALA A 38 -6.59 6.52 -10.00
C ALA A 38 -6.22 7.33 -11.25
N THR A 39 -6.76 6.95 -12.41
CA THR A 39 -6.48 7.63 -13.69
C THR A 39 -7.40 8.81 -14.00
N SER A 40 -8.64 8.80 -13.51
CA SER A 40 -9.63 9.86 -13.72
C SER A 40 -9.53 10.99 -12.69
N SER A 41 -8.75 10.81 -11.64
CA SER A 41 -8.50 11.85 -10.66
C SER A 41 -7.90 13.07 -11.36
N THR A 42 -8.60 14.20 -11.27
CA THR A 42 -8.10 15.45 -11.82
C THR A 42 -6.81 15.83 -11.12
N ALA A 43 -5.92 16.53 -11.78
CA ALA A 43 -4.64 16.99 -11.23
C ALA A 43 -4.78 17.70 -9.85
N ASN A 44 -5.96 18.16 -9.51
CA ASN A 44 -6.26 18.85 -8.26
C ASN A 44 -6.44 17.91 -7.03
N THR A 45 -6.56 16.60 -7.23
CA THR A 45 -6.70 15.63 -6.12
C THR A 45 -5.36 15.03 -5.71
N TYR A 46 -4.38 14.98 -6.61
CA TYR A 46 -3.03 14.53 -6.29
C TYR A 46 -2.20 15.68 -5.71
N LYS A 47 -1.47 15.37 -4.66
CA LYS A 47 -0.55 16.31 -3.99
C LYS A 47 0.80 15.64 -3.81
N ALA A 48 1.87 16.42 -3.92
CA ALA A 48 3.22 15.93 -3.66
C ALA A 48 3.27 15.24 -2.30
N ALA A 49 3.77 14.02 -2.28
CA ALA A 49 3.86 13.24 -1.05
C ALA A 49 4.90 13.84 -0.10
N GLY A 50 4.58 13.87 1.19
CA GLY A 50 5.48 14.33 2.25
C GLY A 50 6.19 13.16 2.94
N VAL A 51 7.29 13.46 3.63
CA VAL A 51 7.97 12.56 4.57
C VAL A 51 7.67 13.03 5.99
N GLY A 52 7.23 12.12 6.86
CA GLY A 52 6.82 12.44 8.23
C GLY A 52 5.31 12.55 8.41
N ARG A 53 4.86 12.86 9.61
CA ARG A 53 3.44 13.00 9.97
C ARG A 53 3.13 14.37 10.57
N GLU A 54 1.91 14.84 10.37
CA GLU A 54 1.35 16.07 10.95
C GLU A 54 2.28 17.29 10.83
N GLN A 55 2.62 17.93 11.96
CA GLN A 55 3.48 19.12 11.99
C GLN A 55 4.95 18.85 11.58
N GLY A 56 5.37 17.57 11.53
CA GLY A 56 6.70 17.15 11.08
C GLY A 56 6.76 16.74 9.60
N MET A 57 5.67 16.87 8.83
CA MET A 57 5.66 16.52 7.42
C MET A 57 6.47 17.52 6.61
N GLN A 58 7.49 17.04 5.91
CA GLN A 58 8.34 17.83 5.03
C GLN A 58 8.31 17.29 3.60
N HIS A 59 8.22 18.17 2.62
CA HIS A 59 8.41 17.80 1.23
C HIS A 59 9.90 17.74 0.92
N ASN A 60 10.41 16.54 0.64
CA ASN A 60 11.81 16.34 0.30
C ASN A 60 11.93 15.57 -1.03
N ALA A 61 12.02 16.31 -2.13
CA ALA A 61 12.15 15.75 -3.46
C ALA A 61 13.46 14.95 -3.68
N ALA A 62 14.43 15.02 -2.77
CA ALA A 62 15.61 14.16 -2.80
C ALA A 62 15.34 12.77 -2.20
N VAL A 63 14.21 12.58 -1.50
CA VAL A 63 13.81 11.33 -0.87
C VAL A 63 12.67 10.66 -1.64
N ARG A 64 11.63 11.42 -2.01
CA ARG A 64 10.49 10.91 -2.79
C ARG A 64 9.95 11.96 -3.75
N LYS A 65 9.44 11.51 -4.90
CA LYS A 65 8.92 12.37 -5.98
C LYS A 65 7.53 11.94 -6.46
N ASP A 66 6.85 11.09 -5.71
CA ASP A 66 5.49 10.67 -6.02
C ASP A 66 4.47 11.69 -5.53
N GLU A 67 3.30 11.59 -6.10
CA GLU A 67 2.11 12.34 -5.70
C GLU A 67 1.08 11.37 -5.15
N ILE A 68 0.34 11.78 -4.14
CA ILE A 68 -0.69 10.95 -3.49
C ILE A 68 -2.07 11.59 -3.52
N SER A 69 -3.09 10.75 -3.56
CA SER A 69 -4.49 11.12 -3.35
C SER A 69 -5.13 10.13 -2.38
N TRP A 70 -5.64 10.62 -1.26
CA TRP A 70 -6.21 9.77 -0.22
C TRP A 70 -7.46 9.04 -0.71
N ILE A 71 -7.58 7.78 -0.31
CA ILE A 71 -8.77 6.96 -0.54
C ILE A 71 -9.68 7.12 0.67
N ASP A 72 -10.92 7.48 0.40
CA ASP A 72 -11.97 7.61 1.40
C ASP A 72 -13.28 6.95 0.95
N SER A 73 -14.28 6.99 1.81
CA SER A 73 -15.59 6.39 1.55
C SER A 73 -16.55 7.31 0.74
N SER A 74 -16.09 8.42 0.20
CA SER A 74 -16.93 9.36 -0.56
C SER A 74 -17.39 8.79 -1.91
N ASN A 75 -16.69 7.80 -2.41
CA ASN A 75 -17.04 7.10 -3.64
C ASN A 75 -17.19 5.57 -3.41
N PRO A 76 -17.98 4.87 -4.24
CA PRO A 76 -18.28 3.45 -4.02
C PRO A 76 -17.05 2.53 -4.02
N ALA A 77 -16.12 2.72 -4.94
CA ALA A 77 -14.94 1.84 -5.05
C ALA A 77 -13.96 2.06 -3.88
N GLY A 78 -13.76 3.32 -3.46
CA GLY A 78 -12.98 3.63 -2.27
C GLY A 78 -13.59 3.00 -1.02
N LYS A 79 -14.91 3.12 -0.86
CA LYS A 79 -15.63 2.49 0.26
C LYS A 79 -15.47 0.97 0.24
N GLU A 80 -15.71 0.32 -0.90
CA GLU A 80 -15.60 -1.14 -1.04
C GLU A 80 -14.18 -1.63 -0.74
N TYR A 81 -13.18 -0.92 -1.23
CA TYR A 81 -11.78 -1.21 -0.94
C TYR A 81 -11.46 -1.09 0.55
N LEU A 82 -11.88 -0.01 1.20
CA LEU A 82 -11.67 0.19 2.63
C LEU A 82 -12.41 -0.87 3.46
N ASP A 83 -13.62 -1.25 3.08
CA ASP A 83 -14.38 -2.34 3.72
C ASP A 83 -13.65 -3.69 3.57
N TRP A 84 -12.99 -3.93 2.43
CA TRP A 84 -12.19 -5.14 2.20
C TRP A 84 -10.94 -5.15 3.07
N MET A 85 -10.23 -4.03 3.15
CA MET A 85 -9.02 -3.88 3.97
C MET A 85 -9.33 -3.96 5.47
N GLU A 86 -10.46 -3.45 5.91
CA GLU A 86 -10.91 -3.59 7.30
C GLU A 86 -11.09 -5.07 7.70
N ARG A 87 -11.60 -5.88 6.77
CA ARG A 87 -11.71 -7.34 7.00
C ARG A 87 -10.33 -7.99 7.06
N LEU A 88 -9.43 -7.66 6.13
CA LEU A 88 -8.05 -8.15 6.19
C LEU A 88 -7.39 -7.78 7.51
N ARG A 89 -7.52 -6.53 7.96
CA ARG A 89 -7.01 -6.06 9.25
C ARG A 89 -7.53 -6.90 10.42
N SER A 90 -8.84 -7.13 10.45
CA SER A 90 -9.49 -7.95 11.48
C SER A 90 -8.98 -9.40 11.46
N GLU A 91 -8.82 -9.98 10.28
CA GLU A 91 -8.31 -11.35 10.12
C GLU A 91 -6.84 -11.49 10.53
N LEU A 92 -6.00 -10.50 10.24
CA LEU A 92 -4.60 -10.47 10.69
C LEU A 92 -4.51 -10.35 12.21
N ASN A 93 -5.31 -9.49 12.83
CA ASN A 93 -5.35 -9.37 14.29
C ASN A 93 -5.77 -10.68 14.96
N ARG A 94 -6.78 -11.37 14.41
CA ARG A 94 -7.28 -12.62 14.94
C ARG A 94 -6.23 -13.75 14.90
N ARG A 95 -5.39 -13.77 13.88
CA ARG A 95 -4.38 -14.82 13.65
C ARG A 95 -3.02 -14.52 14.26
N LEU A 96 -2.59 -13.27 14.20
CA LEU A 96 -1.22 -12.88 14.54
C LEU A 96 -1.11 -12.11 15.85
N PHE A 97 -2.22 -11.64 16.42
CA PHE A 97 -2.26 -10.82 17.64
C PHE A 97 -1.37 -9.57 17.58
N ILE A 98 -1.22 -8.98 16.39
CA ILE A 98 -0.27 -7.88 16.12
C ILE A 98 -0.81 -6.49 16.45
N GLY A 99 -2.08 -6.36 16.83
CA GLY A 99 -2.65 -5.09 17.29
C GLY A 99 -2.72 -4.00 16.23
N VAL A 100 -3.14 -4.32 15.02
CA VAL A 100 -3.40 -3.33 13.96
C VAL A 100 -4.75 -2.68 14.23
N PHE A 101 -4.76 -1.42 14.69
CA PHE A 101 -5.98 -0.74 15.14
C PHE A 101 -6.59 0.19 14.10
N ASP A 102 -5.79 0.64 13.15
CA ASP A 102 -6.19 1.63 12.16
C ASP A 102 -5.68 1.26 10.77
N TYR A 103 -6.29 1.84 9.74
CA TYR A 103 -5.91 1.66 8.34
C TYR A 103 -6.12 2.96 7.56
N GLU A 104 -5.10 3.39 6.87
CA GLU A 104 -5.15 4.51 5.93
C GLU A 104 -4.63 4.07 4.56
N SER A 105 -5.19 4.59 3.49
CA SER A 105 -4.75 4.27 2.13
C SER A 105 -4.81 5.47 1.21
N HIS A 106 -3.93 5.47 0.21
CA HIS A 106 -3.90 6.48 -0.83
C HIS A 106 -3.49 5.87 -2.18
N TYR A 107 -3.94 6.47 -3.25
CA TYR A 107 -3.34 6.27 -4.55
C TYR A 107 -1.98 6.94 -4.58
N ALA A 108 -0.98 6.29 -5.15
CA ALA A 108 0.34 6.86 -5.39
C ALA A 108 0.60 6.91 -6.90
N HIS A 109 0.91 8.10 -7.40
CA HIS A 109 1.28 8.32 -8.79
C HIS A 109 2.78 8.61 -8.89
N TYR A 110 3.47 7.79 -9.65
CA TYR A 110 4.88 7.94 -9.98
C TYR A 110 5.01 8.35 -11.44
N ALA A 111 5.28 9.62 -11.70
CA ALA A 111 5.60 10.10 -13.03
C ALA A 111 6.92 9.48 -13.54
N PRO A 112 7.20 9.46 -14.85
CA PRO A 112 8.47 8.96 -15.38
C PRO A 112 9.68 9.57 -14.67
N GLY A 113 10.56 8.71 -14.11
CA GLY A 113 11.72 9.12 -13.33
C GLY A 113 11.42 9.52 -11.88
N ALA A 114 10.17 9.41 -11.42
CA ALA A 114 9.85 9.54 -10.00
C ALA A 114 10.30 8.30 -9.22
N TYR A 115 10.57 8.49 -7.95
CA TYR A 115 11.05 7.42 -7.06
C TYR A 115 10.69 7.71 -5.61
N TYR A 116 10.74 6.67 -4.81
CA TYR A 116 10.85 6.75 -3.37
C TYR A 116 12.06 5.93 -2.93
N LYS A 117 13.03 6.57 -2.30
CA LYS A 117 14.26 5.90 -1.86
C LYS A 117 13.98 4.85 -0.80
N THR A 118 14.89 3.89 -0.68
CA THR A 118 14.90 2.90 0.40
C THR A 118 14.73 3.57 1.76
N HIS A 119 13.76 3.10 2.52
CA HIS A 119 13.41 3.63 3.84
C HIS A 119 12.79 2.51 4.69
N LEU A 120 12.66 2.78 5.96
CA LEU A 120 11.86 1.95 6.87
C LEU A 120 10.49 2.60 7.03
N ASP A 121 9.44 1.81 6.90
CA ASP A 121 8.06 2.28 7.09
C ASP A 121 7.75 2.65 8.54
N ALA A 122 8.41 1.97 9.49
CA ALA A 122 8.33 2.28 10.91
C ALA A 122 9.52 3.14 11.35
N PHE A 123 9.27 4.34 11.85
CA PHE A 123 10.32 5.16 12.45
C PHE A 123 10.71 4.62 13.83
N LYS A 124 12.01 4.71 14.19
CA LYS A 124 12.49 4.38 15.55
C LYS A 124 11.67 5.17 16.59
N GLY A 125 11.01 4.44 17.49
CA GLY A 125 10.20 5.01 18.57
C GLY A 125 8.74 5.32 18.19
N ASN A 126 8.30 5.05 16.96
CA ASN A 126 6.91 5.20 16.54
C ASN A 126 6.46 3.94 15.78
N THR A 127 5.88 2.99 16.49
CA THR A 127 5.50 1.65 16.01
C THR A 127 4.10 1.60 15.41
N ASN A 128 3.55 2.73 14.95
CA ASN A 128 2.16 2.79 14.51
C ASN A 128 1.90 2.12 13.16
N ARG A 129 2.96 1.87 12.35
CA ARG A 129 2.84 1.14 11.08
C ARG A 129 3.40 -0.27 11.27
N ILE A 130 2.50 -1.25 11.38
CA ILE A 130 2.84 -2.65 11.63
C ILE A 130 2.86 -3.45 10.34
N VAL A 131 1.89 -3.19 9.43
CA VAL A 131 1.76 -3.85 8.14
C VAL A 131 1.61 -2.78 7.07
N THR A 132 2.33 -2.92 5.97
CA THR A 132 2.17 -2.12 4.76
C THR A 132 1.61 -3.01 3.65
N THR A 133 0.67 -2.48 2.89
CA THR A 133 0.13 -3.14 1.69
C THR A 133 0.36 -2.25 0.48
N VAL A 134 0.79 -2.84 -0.62
CA VAL A 134 0.94 -2.16 -1.91
C VAL A 134 0.09 -2.91 -2.94
N LEU A 135 -0.82 -2.21 -3.59
CA LEU A 135 -1.65 -2.72 -4.66
C LEU A 135 -1.26 -2.04 -5.97
N TYR A 136 -0.75 -2.82 -6.91
CA TYR A 136 -0.46 -2.34 -8.25
C TYR A 136 -1.72 -2.30 -9.10
N LEU A 137 -2.02 -1.13 -9.65
CA LEU A 137 -3.20 -0.89 -10.50
C LEU A 137 -2.84 -0.73 -11.99
N ASN A 138 -1.56 -0.86 -12.34
CA ASN A 138 -1.10 -0.72 -13.71
C ASN A 138 -1.50 -1.94 -14.55
N SER A 139 -2.25 -1.71 -15.62
CA SER A 139 -2.46 -2.71 -16.66
C SER A 139 -1.23 -2.81 -17.57
N ASN A 140 -0.95 -4.02 -18.06
CA ASN A 140 0.13 -4.26 -19.04
C ASN A 140 1.52 -3.77 -18.60
N TRP A 141 1.83 -3.86 -17.31
CA TRP A 141 3.15 -3.53 -16.80
C TRP A 141 4.24 -4.40 -17.45
N ARG A 142 5.39 -3.79 -17.71
CA ARG A 142 6.60 -4.45 -18.21
C ARG A 142 7.80 -3.96 -17.43
N PRO A 143 8.90 -4.74 -17.33
CA PRO A 143 10.11 -4.33 -16.61
C PRO A 143 10.66 -2.97 -17.02
N GLU A 144 10.52 -2.60 -18.31
CA GLU A 144 10.99 -1.32 -18.82
C GLU A 144 10.20 -0.12 -18.27
N ASN A 145 9.02 -0.36 -17.71
CA ASN A 145 8.20 0.68 -17.09
C ASN A 145 8.74 1.10 -15.73
N GLY A 146 9.53 0.24 -15.06
CA GLY A 146 9.98 0.49 -13.69
C GLY A 146 8.84 0.49 -12.68
N GLY A 147 9.07 1.10 -11.52
CA GLY A 147 8.07 1.23 -10.46
C GLY A 147 7.99 0.02 -9.53
N GLU A 148 9.00 -0.83 -9.53
CA GLU A 148 9.10 -1.99 -8.64
C GLU A 148 9.26 -1.53 -7.18
N LEU A 149 8.59 -2.23 -6.28
CA LEU A 149 8.90 -2.22 -4.86
C LEU A 149 10.04 -3.20 -4.62
N VAL A 150 11.15 -2.69 -4.10
CA VAL A 150 12.32 -3.51 -3.75
C VAL A 150 12.34 -3.71 -2.24
N VAL A 151 12.26 -4.95 -1.80
CA VAL A 151 12.33 -5.32 -0.39
C VAL A 151 13.75 -5.80 -0.07
N TYR A 152 14.31 -5.31 1.03
CA TYR A 152 15.64 -5.70 1.51
C TYR A 152 15.51 -6.51 2.79
N SER A 153 16.20 -7.66 2.86
CA SER A 153 16.33 -8.40 4.11
C SER A 153 17.48 -7.85 4.94
N PRO A 154 17.48 -8.07 6.28
CA PRO A 154 18.59 -7.67 7.13
C PRO A 154 19.93 -8.34 6.76
N ASP A 155 19.87 -9.54 6.17
CA ASP A 155 21.02 -10.41 5.87
C ASP A 155 21.38 -10.44 4.38
N SER A 156 20.64 -9.72 3.53
CA SER A 156 20.88 -9.67 2.10
C SER A 156 20.71 -8.26 1.57
N ASP A 157 21.39 -7.95 0.49
CA ASP A 157 21.30 -6.64 -0.13
C ASP A 157 19.92 -6.37 -0.75
N CYS A 158 19.20 -7.44 -1.13
CA CYS A 158 17.87 -7.34 -1.76
C CYS A 158 17.16 -8.71 -1.74
N ILE A 159 15.84 -8.70 -1.60
CA ILE A 159 14.95 -9.85 -1.79
C ILE A 159 14.23 -9.70 -3.12
#